data_6a0c414ef9dff16e502d41ed2dac772c
#
_entry.id   6a0c414ef9dff16e502d41ed2dac772c
#
_cell.length_a   1.000
_cell.length_b   1.000
_cell.length_c   1.000
_cell.angle_alpha   90.00
_cell.angle_beta   90.00
_cell.angle_gamma   90.00
#
_symmetry.space_group_name_H-M   'P 1'
#
loop_
_entity.id
_entity.type
_entity.pdbx_description
1 polymer ?
#
loop_
_entity_poly.entity_id
_entity_poly.type
_entity_poly.pdbx_seq_one_letter_code
_entity_poly.pdbx_strand_id
1 'polypeptide(L)'
;MGSDSDYDVAVLKIDATGLQPVTLGKSSDVNVGDTVLAIGNPLGELTFSMSQGIVSCYDRAINVDGTPFNMIQVDASINPGNSGGPLMNLYGEVVGIVSAKYSSYSDTTVEGLGFAIPIGDVQAIITDIMENGQITNKPSFGITAGTMTQQMAAQYQIDQTSGAFVYSVNKGGAGEKAGLKMGDVITKIDSTDITSMEDLTAAKKGHKAGDTVTVTYYRDGQSQTTELTFDAKTDDTDTTQQQTQQDSSSGNSFGSLYDYFFGRR
;
A
#
# COMPACT_ATOMS: atom_id res chain seq x y z
N MET A 1 -7.31 -0.85 19.94
CA MET A 1 -8.24 -1.62 19.10
C MET A 1 -7.46 -2.40 18.08
N GLY A 2 -6.83 -1.80 17.09
CA GLY A 2 -6.00 -2.49 16.12
C GLY A 2 -5.28 -1.52 15.20
N SER A 3 -4.42 -2.03 14.32
CA SER A 3 -3.68 -1.23 13.34
C SER A 3 -3.41 -2.05 12.09
N ASP A 4 -3.11 -1.35 10.99
CA ASP A 4 -2.66 -1.95 9.75
C ASP A 4 -1.52 -1.13 9.13
N SER A 5 -0.41 -1.79 8.85
CA SER A 5 0.79 -1.15 8.30
C SER A 5 0.69 -0.84 6.81
N ASP A 6 -0.11 -1.62 6.03
CA ASP A 6 -0.27 -1.37 4.60
C ASP A 6 -1.10 -0.12 4.31
N TYR A 7 -1.94 0.28 5.28
CA TYR A 7 -2.74 1.50 5.20
C TYR A 7 -2.22 2.61 6.11
N ASP A 8 -1.16 2.36 6.89
CA ASP A 8 -0.56 3.29 7.86
C ASP A 8 -1.60 3.89 8.83
N VAL A 9 -2.52 3.03 9.35
CA VAL A 9 -3.63 3.42 10.21
C VAL A 9 -3.60 2.63 11.51
N ALA A 10 -3.84 3.32 12.62
CA ALA A 10 -4.08 2.69 13.92
C ALA A 10 -5.34 3.28 14.56
N VAL A 11 -6.14 2.42 15.20
CA VAL A 11 -7.35 2.80 15.93
C VAL A 11 -7.13 2.57 17.42
N LEU A 12 -7.21 3.65 18.18
CA LEU A 12 -7.09 3.65 19.65
C LEU A 12 -8.47 3.84 20.28
N LYS A 13 -8.69 3.22 21.45
CA LYS A 13 -9.84 3.45 22.29
C LYS A 13 -9.37 3.92 23.66
N ILE A 14 -10.02 4.96 24.16
CA ILE A 14 -9.78 5.48 25.51
C ILE A 14 -11.10 5.49 26.29
N ASP A 15 -11.01 5.37 27.63
CA ASP A 15 -12.15 5.53 28.53
C ASP A 15 -12.24 7.00 28.94
N ALA A 16 -12.98 7.79 28.15
CA ALA A 16 -13.21 9.20 28.41
C ALA A 16 -14.68 9.56 28.09
N THR A 17 -15.21 10.53 28.81
CA THR A 17 -16.56 11.05 28.61
C THR A 17 -16.53 12.54 28.29
N GLY A 18 -17.59 13.04 27.65
CA GLY A 18 -17.71 14.46 27.33
C GLY A 18 -16.82 14.94 26.18
N LEU A 19 -16.27 14.03 25.38
CA LEU A 19 -15.48 14.36 24.20
C LEU A 19 -16.39 14.88 23.07
N GLN A 20 -15.88 15.86 22.34
CA GLN A 20 -16.52 16.37 21.13
C GLN A 20 -15.94 15.62 19.92
N PRO A 21 -16.71 14.74 19.25
CA PRO A 21 -16.24 14.07 18.06
C PRO A 21 -16.10 15.05 16.90
N VAL A 22 -15.08 14.87 16.08
CA VAL A 22 -14.91 15.61 14.83
C VAL A 22 -15.82 15.02 13.76
N THR A 23 -16.27 15.85 12.83
CA THR A 23 -17.02 15.39 11.65
C THR A 23 -16.04 14.88 10.59
N LEU A 24 -16.32 13.69 10.03
CA LEU A 24 -15.59 13.19 8.87
C LEU A 24 -16.21 13.77 7.60
N GLY A 25 -15.39 14.41 6.77
CA GLY A 25 -15.78 14.88 5.45
C GLY A 25 -15.62 13.78 4.40
N LYS A 26 -15.77 14.17 3.14
CA LYS A 26 -15.52 13.31 1.98
C LYS A 26 -14.25 13.76 1.29
N SER A 27 -13.22 12.91 1.33
CA SER A 27 -11.96 13.21 0.63
C SER A 27 -12.16 13.32 -0.90
N SER A 28 -13.15 12.63 -1.46
CA SER A 28 -13.51 12.72 -2.90
C SER A 28 -14.01 14.10 -3.34
N ASP A 29 -14.47 14.93 -2.41
CA ASP A 29 -14.99 16.27 -2.71
C ASP A 29 -13.87 17.34 -2.70
N VAL A 30 -12.65 16.93 -2.30
CA VAL A 30 -11.48 17.81 -2.23
C VAL A 30 -10.91 18.07 -3.64
N ASN A 31 -10.65 19.34 -3.93
CA ASN A 31 -10.10 19.77 -5.22
C ASN A 31 -8.73 20.44 -5.04
N VAL A 32 -7.91 20.39 -6.08
CA VAL A 32 -6.67 21.19 -6.14
C VAL A 32 -6.99 22.67 -6.02
N GLY A 33 -6.30 23.34 -5.09
CA GLY A 33 -6.53 24.74 -4.74
C GLY A 33 -7.43 24.96 -3.52
N ASP A 34 -8.11 23.93 -3.02
CA ASP A 34 -8.90 24.03 -1.79
C ASP A 34 -8.00 24.32 -0.59
N THR A 35 -8.44 25.24 0.26
CA THR A 35 -7.74 25.55 1.50
C THR A 35 -7.93 24.44 2.52
N VAL A 36 -6.83 24.01 3.14
CA VAL A 36 -6.80 22.97 4.18
C VAL A 36 -5.99 23.39 5.39
N LEU A 37 -6.32 22.80 6.53
CA LEU A 37 -5.70 23.02 7.82
C LEU A 37 -5.13 21.71 8.33
N ALA A 38 -3.83 21.66 8.66
CA ALA A 38 -3.23 20.52 9.36
C ALA A 38 -3.08 20.89 10.85
N ILE A 39 -3.56 20.02 11.72
CA ILE A 39 -3.53 20.25 13.18
C ILE A 39 -2.69 19.14 13.83
N GLY A 40 -1.80 19.52 14.74
CA GLY A 40 -0.92 18.57 15.39
C GLY A 40 -0.29 19.11 16.66
N ASN A 41 0.72 18.36 17.12
CA ASN A 41 1.55 18.72 18.28
C ASN A 41 3.05 18.63 17.87
N PRO A 42 3.55 19.59 17.07
CA PRO A 42 4.93 19.57 16.62
C PRO A 42 5.90 19.49 17.80
N LEU A 43 6.92 18.65 17.64
CA LEU A 43 7.98 18.41 18.63
C LEU A 43 7.48 17.82 19.97
N GLY A 44 6.19 17.49 20.09
CA GLY A 44 5.59 17.02 21.36
C GLY A 44 5.36 18.11 22.41
N GLU A 45 5.77 19.36 22.14
CA GLU A 45 5.73 20.48 23.08
C GLU A 45 4.78 21.61 22.64
N LEU A 46 4.51 21.70 21.31
CA LEU A 46 3.68 22.77 20.74
C LEU A 46 2.25 22.26 20.50
N THR A 47 1.54 21.94 21.59
CA THR A 47 0.16 21.48 21.55
C THR A 47 -0.76 22.48 20.85
N PHE A 48 -1.75 21.96 20.08
CA PHE A 48 -2.74 22.74 19.33
C PHE A 48 -2.14 23.62 18.23
N SER A 49 -1.00 23.24 17.66
CA SER A 49 -0.46 23.92 16.50
C SER A 49 -1.27 23.61 15.24
N MET A 50 -1.54 24.65 14.46
CA MET A 50 -2.25 24.54 13.19
C MET A 50 -1.42 25.23 12.10
N SER A 51 -1.26 24.54 10.96
CA SER A 51 -0.72 25.11 9.74
C SER A 51 -1.79 25.15 8.67
N GLN A 52 -1.75 26.15 7.79
CA GLN A 52 -2.67 26.33 6.69
C GLN A 52 -1.92 26.21 5.36
N GLY A 53 -2.56 25.65 4.37
CA GLY A 53 -2.10 25.59 2.98
C GLY A 53 -3.24 25.28 2.05
N ILE A 54 -2.88 24.87 0.83
CA ILE A 54 -3.84 24.40 -0.18
C ILE A 54 -3.53 22.97 -0.60
N VAL A 55 -4.52 22.33 -1.18
CA VAL A 55 -4.33 21.04 -1.86
C VAL A 55 -3.54 21.30 -3.15
N SER A 56 -2.33 20.74 -3.22
CA SER A 56 -1.45 20.85 -4.40
C SER A 56 -1.71 19.76 -5.44
N CYS A 57 -2.14 18.59 -4.98
CA CYS A 57 -2.54 17.46 -5.81
C CYS A 57 -3.47 16.55 -5.02
N TYR A 58 -4.53 16.09 -5.65
CA TYR A 58 -5.36 15.00 -5.14
C TYR A 58 -4.92 13.70 -5.85
N ASP A 59 -4.94 12.59 -5.12
CA ASP A 59 -4.60 11.27 -5.68
C ASP A 59 -3.14 11.17 -6.19
N ARG A 60 -2.19 11.72 -5.41
CA ARG A 60 -0.77 11.61 -5.71
C ARG A 60 -0.27 10.22 -5.36
N ALA A 61 0.05 9.41 -6.37
CA ALA A 61 0.73 8.14 -6.15
C ALA A 61 2.15 8.40 -5.62
N ILE A 62 2.42 7.91 -4.43
CA ILE A 62 3.75 7.92 -3.80
C ILE A 62 4.07 6.54 -3.27
N ASN A 63 5.34 6.18 -3.34
CA ASN A 63 5.85 4.93 -2.80
C ASN A 63 6.77 5.22 -1.62
N VAL A 64 6.51 4.59 -0.49
CA VAL A 64 7.37 4.71 0.68
C VAL A 64 7.66 3.32 1.21
N ASP A 65 8.93 2.99 1.24
CA ASP A 65 9.43 1.70 1.72
C ASP A 65 8.74 0.51 1.03
N GLY A 66 8.45 0.64 -0.28
CA GLY A 66 7.79 -0.41 -1.07
C GLY A 66 6.26 -0.47 -0.91
N THR A 67 5.65 0.46 -0.17
CA THR A 67 4.21 0.53 -0.01
C THR A 67 3.66 1.73 -0.79
N PRO A 68 2.89 1.52 -1.87
CA PRO A 68 2.28 2.61 -2.62
C PRO A 68 1.07 3.16 -1.89
N PHE A 69 0.94 4.48 -1.89
CA PHE A 69 -0.21 5.21 -1.36
C PHE A 69 -0.66 6.26 -2.37
N ASN A 70 -1.96 6.42 -2.50
CA ASN A 70 -2.55 7.58 -3.13
C ASN A 70 -2.84 8.60 -2.04
N MET A 71 -2.21 9.76 -2.11
CA MET A 71 -2.27 10.75 -1.04
C MET A 71 -2.76 12.10 -1.52
N ILE A 72 -3.36 12.87 -0.60
CA ILE A 72 -3.59 14.30 -0.77
C ILE A 72 -2.25 14.99 -0.52
N GLN A 73 -1.70 15.66 -1.54
CA GLN A 73 -0.53 16.51 -1.41
C GLN A 73 -0.97 17.94 -1.06
N VAL A 74 -0.30 18.55 -0.10
CA VAL A 74 -0.57 19.92 0.36
C VAL A 74 0.72 20.71 0.49
N ASP A 75 0.63 22.05 0.46
CA ASP A 75 1.75 22.96 0.73
C ASP A 75 1.74 23.48 2.18
N ALA A 76 0.76 23.06 3.00
CA ALA A 76 0.78 23.33 4.43
C ALA A 76 2.07 22.77 5.07
N SER A 77 2.62 23.52 6.03
CA SER A 77 3.81 23.07 6.76
C SER A 77 3.52 21.80 7.57
N ILE A 78 4.02 20.67 7.12
CA ILE A 78 3.95 19.39 7.81
C ILE A 78 5.31 19.09 8.43
N ASN A 79 5.33 18.90 9.75
CA ASN A 79 6.53 18.63 10.54
C ASN A 79 6.30 17.40 11.44
N PRO A 80 7.37 16.77 11.96
CA PRO A 80 7.24 15.75 13.00
C PRO A 80 6.36 16.24 14.15
N GLY A 81 5.31 15.45 14.49
CA GLY A 81 4.27 15.80 15.46
C GLY A 81 2.94 16.22 14.84
N ASN A 82 2.87 16.49 13.53
CA ASN A 82 1.61 16.62 12.81
C ASN A 82 1.10 15.26 12.29
N SER A 83 1.98 14.27 12.14
CA SER A 83 1.61 12.89 11.75
C SER A 83 0.57 12.32 12.69
N GLY A 84 -0.46 11.68 12.11
CA GLY A 84 -1.63 11.15 12.81
C GLY A 84 -2.68 12.22 13.14
N GLY A 85 -2.35 13.51 12.97
CA GLY A 85 -3.29 14.60 13.11
C GLY A 85 -4.23 14.76 11.92
N PRO A 86 -5.36 15.48 12.07
CA PRO A 86 -6.30 15.67 10.99
C PRO A 86 -5.80 16.69 9.96
N LEU A 87 -6.07 16.39 8.69
CA LEU A 87 -6.17 17.39 7.63
C LEU A 87 -7.64 17.77 7.50
N MET A 88 -7.95 19.06 7.69
CA MET A 88 -9.33 19.55 7.75
C MET A 88 -9.62 20.53 6.61
N ASN A 89 -10.85 20.57 6.15
CA ASN A 89 -11.37 21.63 5.30
C ASN A 89 -11.82 22.84 6.15
N LEU A 90 -12.22 23.93 5.49
CA LEU A 90 -12.68 25.15 6.17
C LEU A 90 -14.06 25.01 6.85
N TYR A 91 -14.76 23.89 6.66
CA TYR A 91 -16.02 23.58 7.32
C TYR A 91 -15.80 22.82 8.65
N GLY A 92 -14.54 22.55 9.02
CA GLY A 92 -14.21 21.81 10.23
C GLY A 92 -14.36 20.30 10.09
N GLU A 93 -14.35 19.79 8.86
CA GLU A 93 -14.46 18.36 8.58
C GLU A 93 -13.08 17.77 8.27
N VAL A 94 -12.81 16.55 8.76
CA VAL A 94 -11.59 15.81 8.47
C VAL A 94 -11.69 15.20 7.08
N VAL A 95 -10.80 15.61 6.18
CA VAL A 95 -10.68 15.10 4.81
C VAL A 95 -9.49 14.15 4.62
N GLY A 96 -8.56 14.13 5.58
CA GLY A 96 -7.40 13.23 5.56
C GLY A 96 -6.72 13.10 6.91
N ILE A 97 -5.78 12.15 6.99
CA ILE A 97 -4.90 11.94 8.14
C ILE A 97 -3.48 12.32 7.70
N VAL A 98 -2.88 13.31 8.36
CA VAL A 98 -1.53 13.81 8.02
C VAL A 98 -0.50 12.71 8.22
N SER A 99 0.40 12.53 7.26
CA SER A 99 1.55 11.64 7.37
C SER A 99 2.84 12.39 7.03
N ALA A 100 3.63 12.72 8.05
CA ALA A 100 4.93 13.39 7.90
C ALA A 100 6.03 12.41 7.41
N LYS A 101 5.77 11.10 7.41
CA LYS A 101 6.70 10.07 6.93
C LYS A 101 7.11 10.31 5.47
N TYR A 102 6.25 10.95 4.70
CA TYR A 102 6.42 11.15 3.26
C TYR A 102 7.04 12.49 2.88
N SER A 103 7.18 13.43 3.80
CA SER A 103 7.88 14.69 3.57
C SER A 103 9.40 14.58 3.59
N SER A 104 9.95 13.42 3.95
CA SER A 104 11.40 13.14 4.06
C SER A 104 11.90 12.24 2.93
N TYR A 105 11.54 12.52 1.67
CA TYR A 105 11.89 11.66 0.51
C TYR A 105 13.34 11.79 0.01
N SER A 106 14.19 12.57 0.66
CA SER A 106 15.63 12.67 0.43
C SER A 106 16.28 13.31 1.64
N ASP A 107 17.60 13.18 1.79
CA ASP A 107 18.42 13.86 2.80
C ASP A 107 18.32 15.42 2.75
N THR A 108 17.42 15.94 1.92
CA THR A 108 17.09 17.35 1.77
C THR A 108 15.66 17.60 2.26
N THR A 109 15.51 18.47 3.25
CA THR A 109 14.20 19.00 3.68
C THR A 109 13.61 19.79 2.52
N VAL A 110 12.55 19.27 1.91
CA VAL A 110 11.82 20.00 0.85
C VAL A 110 10.62 20.68 1.51
N GLU A 111 10.66 22.00 1.55
CA GLU A 111 9.53 22.79 2.06
C GLU A 111 8.36 22.78 1.07
N GLY A 112 7.12 22.85 1.58
CA GLY A 112 5.90 22.90 0.76
C GLY A 112 5.47 21.54 0.17
N LEU A 113 5.99 20.43 0.69
CA LEU A 113 5.54 19.08 0.36
C LEU A 113 5.02 18.37 1.62
N GLY A 114 3.73 18.46 1.85
CA GLY A 114 3.02 17.72 2.88
C GLY A 114 2.11 16.67 2.25
N PHE A 115 1.82 15.61 2.99
CA PHE A 115 0.97 14.53 2.52
C PHE A 115 -0.03 14.09 3.60
N ALA A 116 -1.22 13.70 3.15
CA ALA A 116 -2.24 13.13 4.01
C ALA A 116 -2.93 11.94 3.32
N ILE A 117 -3.24 10.92 4.10
CA ILE A 117 -4.04 9.77 3.67
C ILE A 117 -5.49 10.23 3.52
N PRO A 118 -6.14 10.06 2.36
CA PRO A 118 -7.54 10.43 2.18
C PRO A 118 -8.43 9.68 3.18
N ILE A 119 -9.33 10.38 3.88
CA ILE A 119 -10.17 9.74 4.90
C ILE A 119 -11.12 8.71 4.28
N GLY A 120 -11.57 8.92 3.04
CA GLY A 120 -12.45 7.99 2.33
C GLY A 120 -11.81 6.62 2.09
N ASP A 121 -10.49 6.59 1.86
CA ASP A 121 -9.76 5.35 1.54
C ASP A 121 -9.62 4.45 2.77
N VAL A 122 -9.64 5.03 3.97
CA VAL A 122 -9.41 4.31 5.23
C VAL A 122 -10.64 4.18 6.13
N GLN A 123 -11.74 4.84 5.79
CA GLN A 123 -12.95 4.83 6.63
C GLN A 123 -13.54 3.43 6.84
N ALA A 124 -13.60 2.62 5.78
CA ALA A 124 -14.06 1.24 5.88
C ALA A 124 -13.12 0.37 6.73
N ILE A 125 -11.81 0.60 6.60
CA ILE A 125 -10.75 -0.09 7.36
C ILE A 125 -10.85 0.26 8.85
N ILE A 126 -11.02 1.55 9.17
CA ILE A 126 -11.21 2.03 10.54
C ILE A 126 -12.44 1.37 11.17
N THR A 127 -13.55 1.31 10.42
CA THR A 127 -14.79 0.66 10.89
C THR A 127 -14.56 -0.83 11.16
N ASP A 128 -13.89 -1.55 10.26
CA ASP A 128 -13.60 -2.98 10.42
C ASP A 128 -12.69 -3.23 11.65
N ILE A 129 -11.67 -2.41 11.84
CA ILE A 129 -10.81 -2.48 13.04
C ILE A 129 -11.63 -2.19 14.32
N MET A 130 -12.55 -1.23 14.29
CA MET A 130 -13.38 -0.90 15.45
C MET A 130 -14.32 -2.04 15.83
N GLU A 131 -14.89 -2.74 14.86
CA GLU A 131 -15.87 -3.81 15.05
C GLU A 131 -15.19 -5.15 15.36
N ASN A 132 -14.08 -5.47 14.67
CA ASN A 132 -13.47 -6.79 14.66
C ASN A 132 -12.06 -6.84 15.26
N GLY A 133 -11.47 -5.68 15.61
CA GLY A 133 -10.11 -5.59 16.13
C GLY A 133 -9.00 -5.74 15.08
N GLN A 134 -9.37 -6.05 13.85
CA GLN A 134 -8.47 -6.26 12.69
C GLN A 134 -9.23 -6.03 11.39
N ILE A 135 -8.52 -5.97 10.26
CA ILE A 135 -9.15 -5.93 8.93
C ILE A 135 -9.54 -7.35 8.53
N THR A 136 -10.83 -7.61 8.40
CA THR A 136 -11.37 -8.94 8.08
C THR A 136 -11.49 -9.20 6.57
N ASN A 137 -11.57 -8.13 5.77
CA ASN A 137 -11.81 -8.20 4.32
C ASN A 137 -10.60 -7.76 3.48
N LYS A 138 -9.39 -7.83 4.03
CA LYS A 138 -8.18 -7.46 3.32
C LYS A 138 -7.92 -8.45 2.17
N PRO A 139 -7.81 -7.98 0.90
CA PRO A 139 -7.61 -8.87 -0.23
C PRO A 139 -6.21 -9.47 -0.22
N SER A 140 -6.12 -10.75 -0.60
CA SER A 140 -4.85 -11.46 -0.78
C SER A 140 -4.81 -12.14 -2.14
N PHE A 141 -3.68 -11.97 -2.85
CA PHE A 141 -3.38 -12.76 -4.05
C PHE A 141 -2.99 -14.21 -3.70
N GLY A 142 -2.63 -14.49 -2.45
CA GLY A 142 -2.12 -15.80 -2.05
C GLY A 142 -0.81 -16.16 -2.77
N ILE A 143 0.05 -15.18 -3.02
CA ILE A 143 1.38 -15.36 -3.63
C ILE A 143 2.43 -14.59 -2.84
N THR A 144 3.70 -15.01 -2.98
CA THR A 144 4.87 -14.17 -2.65
C THR A 144 5.46 -13.67 -3.96
N ALA A 145 5.59 -12.38 -4.12
CA ALA A 145 6.09 -11.76 -5.34
C ALA A 145 7.10 -10.64 -5.03
N GLY A 146 7.82 -10.21 -6.04
CA GLY A 146 8.73 -9.08 -5.97
C GLY A 146 8.88 -8.43 -7.34
N THR A 147 9.49 -7.24 -7.39
CA THR A 147 9.70 -6.53 -8.65
C THR A 147 10.64 -7.30 -9.57
N MET A 148 10.21 -7.56 -10.80
CA MET A 148 11.05 -8.14 -11.83
C MET A 148 12.15 -7.16 -12.24
N THR A 149 13.38 -7.63 -12.32
CA THR A 149 14.53 -6.82 -12.74
C THR A 149 15.17 -7.39 -14.00
N GLN A 150 15.89 -6.55 -14.74
CA GLN A 150 16.66 -7.00 -15.92
C GLN A 150 17.68 -8.09 -15.57
N GLN A 151 18.28 -8.01 -14.37
CA GLN A 151 19.22 -9.01 -13.91
C GLN A 151 18.52 -10.37 -13.67
N MET A 152 17.34 -10.37 -13.06
CA MET A 152 16.53 -11.58 -12.88
C MET A 152 16.07 -12.14 -14.22
N ALA A 153 15.61 -11.30 -15.14
CA ALA A 153 15.20 -11.69 -16.47
C ALA A 153 16.33 -12.43 -17.20
N ALA A 154 17.54 -11.88 -17.18
CA ALA A 154 18.73 -12.52 -17.77
C ALA A 154 19.10 -13.83 -17.02
N GLN A 155 19.03 -13.84 -15.70
CA GLN A 155 19.38 -15.00 -14.87
C GLN A 155 18.42 -16.18 -15.10
N TYR A 156 17.11 -15.90 -15.18
CA TYR A 156 16.08 -16.94 -15.35
C TYR A 156 15.67 -17.17 -16.82
N GLN A 157 16.36 -16.48 -17.77
CA GLN A 157 16.07 -16.57 -19.21
C GLN A 157 14.61 -16.25 -19.55
N ILE A 158 14.08 -15.20 -18.92
CA ILE A 158 12.74 -14.69 -19.14
C ILE A 158 12.84 -13.40 -19.97
N ASP A 159 12.12 -13.31 -21.09
CA ASP A 159 12.13 -12.13 -21.96
C ASP A 159 11.42 -10.92 -21.33
N GLN A 160 10.49 -11.15 -20.40
CA GLN A 160 9.77 -10.10 -19.68
C GLN A 160 10.66 -9.49 -18.58
N THR A 161 10.97 -8.19 -18.71
CA THR A 161 11.95 -7.50 -17.85
C THR A 161 11.33 -6.57 -16.80
N SER A 162 10.00 -6.42 -16.79
CA SER A 162 9.25 -5.59 -15.84
C SER A 162 7.97 -6.31 -15.41
N GLY A 163 7.47 -6.02 -14.21
CA GLY A 163 6.29 -6.63 -13.64
C GLY A 163 6.53 -7.16 -12.22
N ALA A 164 5.56 -7.88 -11.67
CA ALA A 164 5.69 -8.57 -10.40
C ALA A 164 6.01 -10.05 -10.62
N PHE A 165 7.22 -10.46 -10.27
CA PHE A 165 7.70 -11.83 -10.39
C PHE A 165 7.20 -12.68 -9.22
N VAL A 166 6.55 -13.80 -9.51
CA VAL A 166 6.00 -14.73 -8.53
C VAL A 166 7.08 -15.70 -8.04
N TYR A 167 7.51 -15.53 -6.78
CA TYR A 167 8.46 -16.43 -6.12
C TYR A 167 7.82 -17.70 -5.61
N SER A 168 6.59 -17.60 -5.08
CA SER A 168 5.85 -18.76 -4.60
C SER A 168 4.34 -18.50 -4.64
N VAL A 169 3.56 -19.58 -4.65
CA VAL A 169 2.11 -19.56 -4.59
C VAL A 169 1.66 -20.34 -3.36
N ASN A 170 0.80 -19.73 -2.55
CA ASN A 170 0.32 -20.33 -1.33
C ASN A 170 -0.68 -21.44 -1.65
N LYS A 171 -0.49 -22.60 -1.02
CA LYS A 171 -1.38 -23.75 -1.21
C LYS A 171 -2.80 -23.40 -0.76
N GLY A 172 -3.78 -23.64 -1.63
CA GLY A 172 -5.19 -23.32 -1.40
C GLY A 172 -5.54 -21.83 -1.56
N GLY A 173 -4.53 -20.96 -1.83
CA GLY A 173 -4.72 -19.53 -1.99
C GLY A 173 -5.29 -19.12 -3.34
N ALA A 174 -5.69 -17.84 -3.45
CA ALA A 174 -6.28 -17.25 -4.65
C ALA A 174 -5.42 -17.47 -5.90
N GLY A 175 -4.10 -17.27 -5.82
CA GLY A 175 -3.16 -17.47 -6.92
C GLY A 175 -3.12 -18.91 -7.40
N GLU A 176 -3.12 -19.90 -6.49
CA GLU A 176 -3.17 -21.32 -6.87
C GLU A 176 -4.48 -21.68 -7.58
N LYS A 177 -5.61 -21.21 -7.04
CA LYS A 177 -6.95 -21.41 -7.63
C LYS A 177 -7.03 -20.77 -9.02
N ALA A 178 -6.40 -19.62 -9.22
CA ALA A 178 -6.31 -18.94 -10.52
C ALA A 178 -5.29 -19.58 -11.47
N GLY A 179 -4.51 -20.56 -11.02
CA GLY A 179 -3.52 -21.25 -11.84
C GLY A 179 -2.19 -20.51 -12.02
N LEU A 180 -1.92 -19.50 -11.17
CA LEU A 180 -0.60 -18.87 -11.11
C LEU A 180 0.44 -19.85 -10.58
N LYS A 181 1.68 -19.66 -11.00
CA LYS A 181 2.81 -20.53 -10.64
C LYS A 181 4.04 -19.71 -10.33
N MET A 182 4.97 -20.30 -9.59
CA MET A 182 6.31 -19.76 -9.45
C MET A 182 6.92 -19.54 -10.84
N GLY A 183 7.57 -18.41 -11.05
CA GLY A 183 8.18 -18.03 -12.33
C GLY A 183 7.28 -17.19 -13.24
N ASP A 184 6.01 -16.99 -12.91
CA ASP A 184 5.15 -16.05 -13.63
C ASP A 184 5.61 -14.61 -13.38
N VAL A 185 5.41 -13.74 -14.36
CA VAL A 185 5.58 -12.30 -14.21
C VAL A 185 4.23 -11.65 -14.44
N ILE A 186 3.60 -11.12 -13.39
CA ILE A 186 2.33 -10.40 -13.52
C ILE A 186 2.62 -9.03 -14.14
N THR A 187 1.91 -8.71 -15.22
CA THR A 187 2.11 -7.51 -16.02
C THR A 187 0.89 -6.59 -16.07
N LYS A 188 -0.31 -7.10 -15.65
CA LYS A 188 -1.53 -6.30 -15.61
C LYS A 188 -2.56 -6.88 -14.65
N ILE A 189 -3.30 -6.00 -13.97
CA ILE A 189 -4.51 -6.31 -13.20
C ILE A 189 -5.65 -5.46 -13.79
N ASP A 190 -6.66 -6.10 -14.32
CA ASP A 190 -7.75 -5.47 -15.11
C ASP A 190 -7.19 -4.54 -16.20
N SER A 191 -7.39 -3.22 -16.07
CA SER A 191 -6.84 -2.21 -16.97
C SER A 191 -5.53 -1.58 -16.48
N THR A 192 -5.05 -1.91 -15.26
CA THR A 192 -3.87 -1.30 -14.64
C THR A 192 -2.62 -2.08 -15.00
N ASP A 193 -1.65 -1.42 -15.63
CA ASP A 193 -0.35 -2.01 -15.94
C ASP A 193 0.47 -2.19 -14.66
N ILE A 194 1.13 -3.34 -14.53
CA ILE A 194 1.97 -3.72 -13.40
C ILE A 194 3.42 -3.79 -13.90
N THR A 195 4.24 -2.86 -13.47
CA THR A 195 5.67 -2.79 -13.81
C THR A 195 6.57 -3.16 -12.62
N SER A 196 6.00 -3.20 -11.42
CA SER A 196 6.71 -3.44 -10.16
C SER A 196 5.80 -4.14 -9.13
N MET A 197 6.39 -4.54 -7.99
CA MET A 197 5.62 -5.04 -6.84
C MET A 197 4.75 -3.96 -6.22
N GLU A 198 5.22 -2.71 -6.29
CA GLU A 198 4.50 -1.54 -5.81
C GLU A 198 3.19 -1.34 -6.57
N ASP A 199 3.22 -1.45 -7.91
CA ASP A 199 2.01 -1.36 -8.73
C ASP A 199 1.01 -2.47 -8.40
N LEU A 200 1.52 -3.70 -8.18
CA LEU A 200 0.68 -4.84 -7.79
C LEU A 200 0.00 -4.59 -6.43
N THR A 201 0.74 -4.03 -5.48
CA THR A 201 0.21 -3.68 -4.16
C THR A 201 -0.82 -2.54 -4.26
N ALA A 202 -0.58 -1.53 -5.10
CA ALA A 202 -1.52 -0.44 -5.35
C ALA A 202 -2.81 -0.96 -5.99
N ALA A 203 -2.71 -1.79 -7.02
CA ALA A 203 -3.85 -2.39 -7.68
C ALA A 203 -4.72 -3.21 -6.69
N LYS A 204 -4.08 -3.94 -5.76
CA LYS A 204 -4.78 -4.71 -4.72
C LYS A 204 -5.59 -3.83 -3.77
N LYS A 205 -5.10 -2.63 -3.41
CA LYS A 205 -5.75 -1.75 -2.42
C LYS A 205 -7.15 -1.29 -2.82
N GLY A 206 -7.46 -1.24 -4.12
CA GLY A 206 -8.79 -0.90 -4.62
C GLY A 206 -9.85 -1.99 -4.46
N HIS A 207 -9.47 -3.17 -3.97
CA HIS A 207 -10.34 -4.35 -3.89
C HIS A 207 -10.51 -4.84 -2.45
N LYS A 208 -11.44 -5.77 -2.26
CA LYS A 208 -11.69 -6.50 -1.02
C LYS A 208 -11.68 -8.02 -1.28
N ALA A 209 -11.59 -8.80 -0.23
CA ALA A 209 -11.75 -10.24 -0.33
C ALA A 209 -13.10 -10.60 -0.98
N GLY A 210 -13.06 -11.56 -1.91
CA GLY A 210 -14.20 -11.97 -2.73
C GLY A 210 -14.35 -11.22 -4.05
N ASP A 211 -13.67 -10.10 -4.27
CA ASP A 211 -13.64 -9.44 -5.57
C ASP A 211 -12.85 -10.27 -6.58
N THR A 212 -13.28 -10.25 -7.84
CA THR A 212 -12.61 -10.96 -8.93
C THR A 212 -12.00 -9.97 -9.90
N VAL A 213 -10.74 -10.21 -10.28
CA VAL A 213 -9.96 -9.39 -11.22
C VAL A 213 -9.38 -10.24 -12.33
N THR A 214 -9.14 -9.65 -13.49
CA THR A 214 -8.39 -10.27 -14.57
C THR A 214 -6.89 -10.04 -14.36
N VAL A 215 -6.13 -11.13 -14.22
CA VAL A 215 -4.66 -11.08 -14.08
C VAL A 215 -4.04 -11.43 -15.42
N THR A 216 -3.24 -10.52 -15.99
CA THR A 216 -2.38 -10.81 -17.14
C THR A 216 -0.98 -11.11 -16.62
N TYR A 217 -0.41 -12.22 -17.05
CA TYR A 217 0.93 -12.65 -16.65
C TYR A 217 1.69 -13.25 -17.83
N TYR A 218 3.02 -13.21 -17.74
CA TYR A 218 3.93 -13.78 -18.72
C TYR A 218 4.46 -15.12 -18.20
N ARG A 219 4.36 -16.18 -19.02
CA ARG A 219 4.85 -17.54 -18.73
C ARG A 219 5.28 -18.20 -20.04
N ASP A 220 6.42 -18.89 -20.05
CA ASP A 220 6.91 -19.68 -21.18
C ASP A 220 6.96 -18.90 -22.51
N GLY A 221 7.41 -17.65 -22.47
CA GLY A 221 7.53 -16.82 -23.67
C GLY A 221 6.21 -16.20 -24.15
N GLN A 222 5.10 -16.33 -23.41
CA GLN A 222 3.78 -15.88 -23.82
C GLN A 222 3.04 -15.11 -22.72
N SER A 223 2.29 -14.09 -23.14
CA SER A 223 1.33 -13.40 -22.27
C SER A 223 0.05 -14.22 -22.19
N GLN A 224 -0.43 -14.47 -20.98
CA GLN A 224 -1.64 -15.23 -20.67
C GLN A 224 -2.53 -14.44 -19.72
N THR A 225 -3.81 -14.77 -19.65
CA THR A 225 -4.76 -14.14 -18.72
C THR A 225 -5.49 -15.21 -17.92
N THR A 226 -5.85 -14.86 -16.68
CA THR A 226 -6.70 -15.68 -15.82
C THR A 226 -7.58 -14.78 -14.95
N GLU A 227 -8.68 -15.31 -14.45
CA GLU A 227 -9.48 -14.65 -13.43
C GLU A 227 -8.97 -15.08 -12.04
N LEU A 228 -8.80 -14.13 -11.16
CA LEU A 228 -8.38 -14.33 -9.77
C LEU A 228 -9.42 -13.72 -8.86
N THR A 229 -9.98 -14.53 -7.94
CA THR A 229 -10.85 -14.06 -6.86
C THR A 229 -10.00 -13.94 -5.61
N PHE A 230 -9.92 -12.74 -5.03
CA PHE A 230 -9.14 -12.50 -3.82
C PHE A 230 -9.64 -13.32 -2.64
N ASP A 231 -8.75 -14.00 -1.96
CA ASP A 231 -9.03 -14.56 -0.63
C ASP A 231 -8.91 -13.45 0.43
N ALA A 232 -9.51 -13.66 1.61
CA ALA A 232 -9.23 -12.80 2.77
C ALA A 232 -7.79 -13.06 3.24
N LYS A 233 -7.03 -11.99 3.51
CA LYS A 233 -5.70 -12.11 4.13
C LYS A 233 -5.88 -12.69 5.53
N THR A 234 -5.25 -13.84 5.79
CA THR A 234 -5.02 -14.35 7.14
C THR A 234 -3.57 -14.04 7.50
N ASP A 235 -3.28 -13.74 8.76
CA ASP A 235 -1.95 -13.30 9.24
C ASP A 235 -0.78 -14.22 8.84
N ASP A 236 -1.08 -15.45 8.38
CA ASP A 236 -0.09 -16.45 7.94
C ASP A 236 0.17 -16.48 6.42
N THR A 237 -0.51 -15.67 5.58
CA THR A 237 -0.55 -15.93 4.13
C THR A 237 0.14 -14.91 3.21
N ASP A 238 0.52 -13.73 3.69
CA ASP A 238 1.25 -12.74 2.88
C ASP A 238 2.58 -12.36 3.57
N THR A 239 3.59 -13.18 3.39
CA THR A 239 4.96 -12.78 3.73
C THR A 239 5.51 -11.93 2.59
N THR A 240 5.21 -10.64 2.62
CA THR A 240 5.96 -9.65 1.83
C THR A 240 7.36 -9.57 2.45
N GLN A 241 8.28 -10.40 1.99
CA GLN A 241 9.69 -10.23 2.34
C GLN A 241 10.22 -9.06 1.52
N GLN A 242 10.27 -7.88 2.14
CA GLN A 242 11.23 -6.86 1.77
C GLN A 242 12.63 -7.47 1.96
N GLN A 243 13.30 -7.83 0.88
CA GLN A 243 14.74 -8.07 0.94
C GLN A 243 15.44 -6.72 1.10
N THR A 244 15.63 -6.29 2.35
CA THR A 244 16.77 -5.47 2.71
C THR A 244 18.03 -6.27 2.37
N GLN A 245 18.90 -5.69 1.53
CA GLN A 245 20.28 -6.15 1.39
C GLN A 245 20.94 -6.14 2.77
N GLN A 246 21.09 -7.29 3.39
CA GLN A 246 22.18 -7.74 4.29
C GLN A 246 21.70 -9.00 5.00
N ASP A 247 22.17 -10.12 4.64
CA ASP A 247 23.03 -11.06 5.35
C ASP A 247 22.95 -12.48 4.74
N SER A 248 24.12 -13.00 4.48
CA SER A 248 24.41 -14.36 4.11
C SER A 248 24.04 -15.32 5.26
N SER A 249 22.86 -15.94 5.23
CA SER A 249 22.60 -17.28 5.77
C SER A 249 21.11 -17.64 5.77
N SER A 250 20.60 -18.09 4.63
CA SER A 250 19.38 -18.94 4.55
C SER A 250 19.32 -19.61 3.19
N GLY A 251 19.93 -20.76 3.05
CA GLY A 251 20.18 -21.46 1.80
C GLY A 251 19.01 -22.27 1.22
N ASN A 252 17.73 -21.96 1.41
CA ASN A 252 16.65 -22.83 0.93
C ASN A 252 15.69 -22.25 -0.11
N SER A 253 15.62 -20.94 -0.28
CA SER A 253 14.68 -20.34 -1.27
C SER A 253 15.27 -20.24 -2.68
N PHE A 254 16.57 -19.95 -2.79
CA PHE A 254 17.27 -19.85 -4.08
C PHE A 254 17.48 -21.22 -4.75
N GLY A 255 17.69 -22.29 -4.00
CA GLY A 255 17.81 -23.65 -4.54
C GLY A 255 16.55 -24.11 -5.27
N SER A 256 15.38 -23.83 -4.71
CA SER A 256 14.08 -24.19 -5.30
C SER A 256 13.81 -23.47 -6.64
N LEU A 257 14.17 -22.18 -6.76
CA LEU A 257 14.05 -21.43 -8.02
C LEU A 257 15.03 -21.94 -9.09
N TYR A 258 16.28 -22.19 -8.70
CA TYR A 258 17.29 -22.72 -9.60
C TYR A 258 16.89 -24.11 -10.13
N ASP A 259 16.39 -25.01 -9.26
CA ASP A 259 15.93 -26.35 -9.63
C ASP A 259 14.68 -26.31 -10.54
N TYR A 260 13.80 -25.32 -10.35
CA TYR A 260 12.63 -25.12 -11.21
C TYR A 260 13.02 -24.73 -12.63
N PHE A 261 13.96 -23.78 -12.80
CA PHE A 261 14.36 -23.29 -14.12
C PHE A 261 15.44 -24.15 -14.80
N PHE A 262 16.31 -24.81 -14.04
CA PHE A 262 17.50 -25.51 -14.57
C PHE A 262 17.60 -26.99 -14.20
N GLY A 263 16.78 -27.50 -13.30
CA GLY A 263 16.86 -28.87 -12.75
C GLY A 263 16.20 -29.96 -13.60
N ARG A 264 15.63 -29.66 -14.77
CA ARG A 264 15.10 -30.64 -15.73
C ARG A 264 15.92 -30.61 -17.01
N ARG A 265 16.99 -31.37 -17.03
CA ARG A 265 17.59 -31.97 -18.22
C ARG A 265 17.59 -33.48 -18.08
#